data_30f563649748829567d4692d1401def0
#
_entry.id   30f563649748829567d4692d1401def0
#
_cell.length_a   1.000
_cell.length_b   1.000
_cell.length_c   1.000
_cell.angle_alpha   90.00
_cell.angle_beta   90.00
_cell.angle_gamma   90.00
#
_symmetry.space_group_name_H-M   'P 1'
#
loop_
_entity.id
_entity.type
_entity.pdbx_description
1 polymer ?
#
loop_
_entity_poly.entity_id
_entity_poly.type
_entity_poly.pdbx_seq_one_letter_code
_entity_poly.pdbx_strand_id
1 'polypeptide(L)'
;SQLEMSFDAVLEYDEGKANKALEMDYATNNMVEKIRTSVETIVSLNKHPEISKSILYNEIAYDLERIGDYCGHIAKFVINDIYEVDDNVLKKLKKMYKTAQSMIRLSMKAFIEGKTELKDDLMEQEETIHIMQSKAINLIATQMAESTFDEKERSNYFIYLFRLIKAFKRIGDISVEMMDVAVEFHDNIPRPTTPRTFR
;
A
#
# COMPACT_ATOMS: atom_id res chain seq x y z
N SER A 1 5.25 1.48 -11.99
CA SER A 1 5.37 1.80 -10.55
C SER A 1 5.95 0.62 -9.78
N GLN A 2 6.43 0.85 -8.55
CA GLN A 2 6.94 -0.23 -7.69
C GLN A 2 5.85 -1.27 -7.40
N LEU A 3 4.62 -0.85 -7.09
CA LEU A 3 3.50 -1.75 -6.88
C LEU A 3 3.21 -2.65 -8.10
N GLU A 4 3.23 -2.08 -9.29
CA GLU A 4 3.06 -2.82 -10.54
C GLU A 4 4.18 -3.86 -10.74
N MET A 5 5.43 -3.43 -10.59
CA MET A 5 6.60 -4.30 -10.72
C MET A 5 6.54 -5.47 -9.72
N SER A 6 6.17 -5.19 -8.47
CA SER A 6 6.04 -6.20 -7.41
C SER A 6 4.94 -7.20 -7.72
N PHE A 7 3.80 -6.74 -8.26
CA PHE A 7 2.70 -7.63 -8.56
C PHE A 7 2.89 -8.39 -9.87
N ASP A 8 3.50 -7.78 -10.89
CA ASP A 8 3.90 -8.48 -12.12
C ASP A 8 4.90 -9.60 -11.82
N ALA A 9 5.83 -9.39 -10.86
CA ALA A 9 6.71 -10.45 -10.39
C ALA A 9 5.91 -11.66 -9.87
N VAL A 10 4.86 -11.43 -9.08
CA VAL A 10 3.98 -12.51 -8.58
C VAL A 10 3.21 -13.19 -9.71
N LEU A 11 2.71 -12.41 -10.69
CA LEU A 11 1.93 -12.94 -11.80
C LEU A 11 2.74 -13.82 -12.76
N GLU A 12 4.01 -13.47 -12.95
CA GLU A 12 4.91 -14.10 -13.93
C GLU A 12 5.96 -15.00 -13.26
N TYR A 13 5.97 -15.07 -11.93
CA TYR A 13 6.99 -15.79 -11.13
C TYR A 13 8.42 -15.31 -11.46
N ASP A 14 8.59 -13.98 -11.70
CA ASP A 14 9.81 -13.37 -12.18
C ASP A 14 10.63 -12.76 -11.01
N GLU A 15 11.68 -13.48 -10.59
CA GLU A 15 12.62 -13.00 -9.57
C GLU A 15 13.36 -11.72 -9.99
N GLY A 16 13.61 -11.52 -11.28
CA GLY A 16 14.26 -10.31 -11.79
C GLY A 16 13.38 -9.07 -11.57
N LYS A 17 12.07 -9.18 -11.80
CA LYS A 17 11.10 -8.12 -11.47
C LYS A 17 10.99 -7.92 -9.97
N ALA A 18 11.00 -8.98 -9.19
CA ALA A 18 10.96 -8.90 -7.73
C ALA A 18 12.17 -8.13 -7.19
N ASN A 19 13.38 -8.45 -7.65
CA ASN A 19 14.60 -7.76 -7.24
C ASN A 19 14.58 -6.28 -7.65
N LYS A 20 14.13 -5.95 -8.87
CA LYS A 20 13.96 -4.55 -9.29
C LYS A 20 12.97 -3.77 -8.41
N ALA A 21 11.88 -4.41 -8.00
CA ALA A 21 10.93 -3.78 -7.08
C ALA A 21 11.56 -3.48 -5.72
N LEU A 22 12.43 -4.34 -5.21
CA LEU A 22 13.19 -4.11 -3.98
C LEU A 22 14.26 -3.02 -4.14
N GLU A 23 14.91 -2.91 -5.30
CA GLU A 23 15.83 -1.81 -5.59
C GLU A 23 15.11 -0.45 -5.62
N MET A 24 13.88 -0.41 -6.14
CA MET A 24 13.05 0.80 -6.12
C MET A 24 12.73 1.26 -4.71
N ASP A 25 12.55 0.34 -3.77
CA ASP A 25 12.33 0.64 -2.36
C ASP A 25 13.48 1.45 -1.75
N TYR A 26 14.71 1.03 -1.99
CA TYR A 26 15.89 1.78 -1.57
C TYR A 26 15.92 3.22 -2.12
N ALA A 27 15.51 3.41 -3.38
CA ALA A 27 15.44 4.75 -3.97
C ALA A 27 14.35 5.61 -3.31
N THR A 28 13.20 5.02 -2.96
CA THR A 28 12.11 5.70 -2.25
C THR A 28 12.58 6.16 -0.86
N ASN A 29 13.21 5.28 -0.08
CA ASN A 29 13.73 5.59 1.25
C ASN A 29 14.74 6.77 1.22
N ASN A 30 15.62 6.79 0.22
CA ASN A 30 16.54 7.92 0.03
C ASN A 30 15.83 9.25 -0.29
N MET A 31 14.71 9.21 -1.03
CA MET A 31 13.92 10.42 -1.31
C MET A 31 13.22 10.93 -0.06
N VAL A 32 12.65 10.05 0.75
CA VAL A 32 12.01 10.40 2.02
C VAL A 32 13.00 11.06 2.96
N GLU A 33 14.21 10.51 3.10
CA GLU A 33 15.25 11.11 3.95
C GLU A 33 15.65 12.52 3.48
N LYS A 34 15.71 12.76 2.17
CA LYS A 34 15.96 14.11 1.63
C LYS A 34 14.83 15.08 1.96
N ILE A 35 13.56 14.64 1.86
CA ILE A 35 12.40 15.47 2.23
C ILE A 35 12.47 15.81 3.71
N ARG A 36 12.70 14.82 4.57
CA ARG A 36 12.85 14.99 6.02
C ARG A 36 13.90 16.02 6.36
N THR A 37 15.11 15.90 5.80
CA THR A 37 16.21 16.87 6.03
C THR A 37 15.83 18.28 5.56
N SER A 38 15.07 18.39 4.45
CA SER A 38 14.57 19.67 3.97
C SER A 38 13.56 20.30 4.94
N VAL A 39 12.65 19.50 5.48
CA VAL A 39 11.65 19.93 6.47
C VAL A 39 12.36 20.39 7.76
N GLU A 40 13.33 19.62 8.27
CA GLU A 40 14.13 19.99 9.43
C GLU A 40 14.84 21.35 9.23
N THR A 41 15.37 21.59 8.03
CA THR A 41 16.00 22.87 7.66
C THR A 41 15.00 24.02 7.70
N ILE A 42 13.81 23.86 7.12
CA ILE A 42 12.74 24.88 7.11
C ILE A 42 12.31 25.20 8.54
N VAL A 43 12.11 24.19 9.37
CA VAL A 43 11.74 24.36 10.78
C VAL A 43 12.83 25.11 11.56
N SER A 44 14.11 24.77 11.35
CA SER A 44 15.24 25.43 12.03
C SER A 44 15.40 26.89 11.64
N LEU A 45 15.01 27.27 10.42
CA LEU A 45 15.03 28.66 9.96
C LEU A 45 13.83 29.49 10.43
N ASN A 46 12.91 28.90 11.20
CA ASN A 46 11.77 29.55 11.82
C ASN A 46 10.81 30.25 10.82
N LYS A 47 10.61 29.69 9.64
CA LYS A 47 9.73 30.19 8.60
C LYS A 47 8.27 29.76 8.87
N HIS A 48 7.62 30.37 9.84
CA HIS A 48 6.30 29.99 10.33
C HIS A 48 5.22 29.66 9.28
N PRO A 49 5.04 30.43 8.20
CA PRO A 49 3.95 30.13 7.23
C PRO A 49 4.16 28.82 6.47
N GLU A 50 5.38 28.32 6.39
CA GLU A 50 5.77 27.14 5.62
C GLU A 50 5.87 25.86 6.47
N ILE A 51 5.96 26.01 7.81
CA ILE A 51 6.18 24.88 8.71
C ILE A 51 5.04 23.86 8.63
N SER A 52 3.78 24.32 8.74
CA SER A 52 2.63 23.41 8.72
C SER A 52 2.54 22.64 7.41
N LYS A 53 2.73 23.31 6.27
CA LYS A 53 2.75 22.64 4.96
C LYS A 53 3.93 21.68 4.81
N SER A 54 5.09 22.05 5.32
CA SER A 54 6.28 21.19 5.28
C SER A 54 6.08 19.90 6.07
N ILE A 55 5.37 19.96 7.20
CA ILE A 55 5.01 18.76 7.97
C ILE A 55 4.12 17.83 7.14
N LEU A 56 3.10 18.37 6.46
CA LEU A 56 2.21 17.58 5.63
C LEU A 56 2.94 16.95 4.42
N TYR A 57 3.91 17.63 3.82
CA TYR A 57 4.79 17.02 2.81
C TYR A 57 5.59 15.84 3.38
N ASN A 58 6.11 15.96 4.60
CA ASN A 58 6.85 14.88 5.25
C ASN A 58 5.94 13.68 5.54
N GLU A 59 4.69 13.91 5.92
CA GLU A 59 3.72 12.84 6.15
C GLU A 59 3.41 12.08 4.86
N ILE A 60 3.13 12.76 3.74
CA ILE A 60 2.94 12.11 2.44
C ILE A 60 4.18 11.31 2.03
N ALA A 61 5.38 11.85 2.24
CA ALA A 61 6.61 11.14 1.92
C ALA A 61 6.74 9.85 2.74
N TYR A 62 6.43 9.90 4.03
CA TYR A 62 6.43 8.74 4.92
C TYR A 62 5.38 7.70 4.51
N ASP A 63 4.17 8.14 4.14
CA ASP A 63 3.13 7.23 3.66
C ASP A 63 3.50 6.54 2.35
N LEU A 64 4.19 7.24 1.44
CA LEU A 64 4.73 6.64 0.21
C LEU A 64 5.84 5.62 0.50
N GLU A 65 6.70 5.85 1.49
CA GLU A 65 7.68 4.86 1.96
C GLU A 65 6.99 3.60 2.47
N ARG A 66 5.98 3.76 3.34
CA ARG A 66 5.19 2.62 3.85
C ARG A 66 4.53 1.82 2.73
N ILE A 67 4.02 2.49 1.69
CA ILE A 67 3.52 1.80 0.49
C ILE A 67 4.65 1.02 -0.19
N GLY A 68 5.85 1.60 -0.30
CA GLY A 68 7.05 0.95 -0.82
C GLY A 68 7.39 -0.33 -0.05
N ASP A 69 7.39 -0.27 1.27
CA ASP A 69 7.60 -1.44 2.14
C ASP A 69 6.61 -2.57 1.83
N TYR A 70 5.31 -2.26 1.67
CA TYR A 70 4.33 -3.28 1.29
C TYR A 70 4.53 -3.80 -0.12
N CYS A 71 5.01 -2.98 -1.06
CA CYS A 71 5.43 -3.47 -2.38
C CYS A 71 6.61 -4.44 -2.26
N GLY A 72 7.58 -4.16 -1.39
CA GLY A 72 8.67 -5.07 -1.05
C GLY A 72 8.17 -6.39 -0.46
N HIS A 73 7.16 -6.36 0.41
CA HIS A 73 6.55 -7.58 0.94
C HIS A 73 5.87 -8.42 -0.16
N ILE A 74 5.23 -7.78 -1.15
CA ILE A 74 4.64 -8.46 -2.32
C ILE A 74 5.75 -9.10 -3.16
N ALA A 75 6.83 -8.39 -3.46
CA ALA A 75 7.94 -8.90 -4.26
C ALA A 75 8.63 -10.11 -3.61
N LYS A 76 8.79 -10.11 -2.29
CA LYS A 76 9.41 -11.21 -1.52
C LYS A 76 8.63 -12.53 -1.61
N PHE A 77 7.36 -12.51 -2.04
CA PHE A 77 6.61 -13.73 -2.29
C PHE A 77 7.31 -14.64 -3.31
N VAL A 78 7.87 -14.03 -4.37
CA VAL A 78 8.54 -14.78 -5.45
C VAL A 78 9.94 -15.24 -5.05
N ILE A 79 10.65 -14.49 -4.19
CA ILE A 79 12.05 -14.76 -3.84
C ILE A 79 12.18 -15.89 -2.81
N ASN A 80 11.23 -15.99 -1.88
CA ASN A 80 11.38 -16.86 -0.73
C ASN A 80 10.93 -18.30 -0.98
N ASP A 81 9.92 -18.53 -1.81
CA ASP A 81 9.48 -19.88 -2.23
C ASP A 81 8.43 -19.70 -3.35
N ILE A 82 8.74 -20.26 -4.51
CA ILE A 82 7.85 -20.09 -5.68
C ILE A 82 6.76 -21.18 -5.63
N TYR A 83 5.59 -20.80 -5.16
CA TYR A 83 4.40 -21.63 -5.29
C TYR A 83 3.46 -21.02 -6.33
N GLU A 84 2.94 -21.84 -7.21
CA GLU A 84 1.91 -21.40 -8.16
C GLU A 84 0.64 -21.05 -7.40
N VAL A 85 0.16 -19.82 -7.59
CA VAL A 85 -1.05 -19.34 -6.91
C VAL A 85 -2.28 -19.83 -7.66
N ASP A 86 -3.21 -20.46 -6.94
CA ASP A 86 -4.50 -20.89 -7.48
C ASP A 86 -5.21 -19.76 -8.26
N ASP A 87 -5.77 -20.08 -9.41
CA ASP A 87 -6.42 -19.13 -10.32
C ASP A 87 -7.54 -18.30 -9.67
N ASN A 88 -8.31 -18.90 -8.74
CA ASN A 88 -9.40 -18.19 -8.08
C ASN A 88 -8.87 -17.20 -7.05
N VAL A 89 -7.79 -17.55 -6.36
CA VAL A 89 -7.05 -16.64 -5.48
C VAL A 89 -6.43 -15.52 -6.29
N LEU A 90 -5.75 -15.86 -7.39
CA LEU A 90 -5.10 -14.91 -8.28
C LEU A 90 -6.08 -13.88 -8.86
N LYS A 91 -7.28 -14.30 -9.26
CA LYS A 91 -8.37 -13.40 -9.70
C LYS A 91 -8.77 -12.40 -8.62
N LYS A 92 -8.79 -12.81 -7.34
CA LYS A 92 -9.09 -11.91 -6.22
C LYS A 92 -7.93 -10.95 -5.95
N LEU A 93 -6.70 -11.43 -5.96
CA LEU A 93 -5.51 -10.60 -5.81
C LEU A 93 -5.42 -9.53 -6.92
N LYS A 94 -5.69 -9.89 -8.18
CA LYS A 94 -5.74 -8.93 -9.31
C LYS A 94 -6.77 -7.81 -9.09
N LYS A 95 -7.92 -8.12 -8.51
CA LYS A 95 -8.93 -7.09 -8.18
C LYS A 95 -8.44 -6.19 -7.04
N MET A 96 -7.89 -6.77 -5.98
CA MET A 96 -7.35 -6.00 -4.85
C MET A 96 -6.19 -5.09 -5.30
N TYR A 97 -5.27 -5.59 -6.13
CA TYR A 97 -4.20 -4.80 -6.72
C TYR A 97 -4.75 -3.57 -7.48
N LYS A 98 -5.72 -3.78 -8.39
CA LYS A 98 -6.31 -2.68 -9.16
C LYS A 98 -6.98 -1.63 -8.28
N THR A 99 -7.69 -2.07 -7.23
CA THR A 99 -8.32 -1.16 -6.27
C THR A 99 -7.26 -0.38 -5.48
N ALA A 100 -6.24 -1.05 -4.94
CA ALA A 100 -5.15 -0.38 -4.22
C ALA A 100 -4.39 0.62 -5.12
N GLN A 101 -4.09 0.26 -6.38
CA GLN A 101 -3.47 1.15 -7.35
C GLN A 101 -4.34 2.37 -7.65
N SER A 102 -5.65 2.18 -7.77
CA SER A 102 -6.60 3.29 -7.96
C SER A 102 -6.63 4.22 -6.75
N MET A 103 -6.66 3.67 -5.53
CA MET A 103 -6.67 4.45 -4.29
C MET A 103 -5.42 5.32 -4.13
N ILE A 104 -4.22 4.78 -4.41
CA ILE A 104 -2.97 5.57 -4.43
C ILE A 104 -3.11 6.73 -5.43
N ARG A 105 -3.64 6.47 -6.63
CA ARG A 105 -3.77 7.49 -7.68
C ARG A 105 -4.74 8.59 -7.26
N LEU A 106 -5.87 8.25 -6.62
CA LEU A 106 -6.85 9.23 -6.15
C LEU A 106 -6.25 10.12 -5.06
N SER A 107 -5.59 9.54 -4.05
CA SER A 107 -4.97 10.31 -2.97
C SER A 107 -3.84 11.21 -3.47
N MET A 108 -2.97 10.71 -4.35
CA MET A 108 -1.91 11.52 -4.95
C MET A 108 -2.47 12.65 -5.83
N LYS A 109 -3.55 12.39 -6.57
CA LYS A 109 -4.22 13.43 -7.37
C LYS A 109 -4.85 14.49 -6.50
N ALA A 110 -5.47 14.10 -5.38
CA ALA A 110 -5.98 15.05 -4.40
C ALA A 110 -4.85 15.91 -3.82
N PHE A 111 -3.71 15.32 -3.46
CA PHE A 111 -2.59 16.04 -2.89
C PHE A 111 -1.89 16.98 -3.89
N ILE A 112 -1.64 16.52 -5.12
CA ILE A 112 -0.87 17.29 -6.13
C ILE A 112 -1.75 18.34 -6.82
N GLU A 113 -3.01 17.99 -7.15
CA GLU A 113 -3.91 18.83 -7.97
C GLU A 113 -4.99 19.55 -7.14
N GLY A 114 -5.06 19.31 -5.81
CA GLY A 114 -6.10 19.88 -4.94
C GLY A 114 -7.48 19.28 -5.15
N LYS A 115 -7.60 18.10 -5.72
CA LYS A 115 -8.90 17.44 -6.02
C LYS A 115 -9.42 16.67 -4.81
N THR A 116 -9.72 17.40 -3.75
CA THR A 116 -10.18 16.80 -2.48
C THR A 116 -11.59 16.22 -2.56
N GLU A 117 -12.38 16.58 -3.56
CA GLU A 117 -13.68 15.97 -3.88
C GLU A 117 -13.60 14.48 -4.22
N LEU A 118 -12.41 13.98 -4.60
CA LEU A 118 -12.19 12.54 -4.85
C LEU A 118 -12.22 11.68 -3.58
N LYS A 119 -12.39 12.29 -2.42
CA LYS A 119 -12.45 11.58 -1.13
C LYS A 119 -13.59 10.56 -1.08
N ASP A 120 -14.77 10.92 -1.57
CA ASP A 120 -15.92 10.03 -1.54
C ASP A 120 -15.68 8.78 -2.41
N ASP A 121 -15.14 8.95 -3.61
CA ASP A 121 -14.75 7.84 -4.50
C ASP A 121 -13.69 6.92 -3.85
N LEU A 122 -12.76 7.50 -3.11
CA LEU A 122 -11.73 6.75 -2.43
C LEU A 122 -12.31 5.96 -1.24
N MET A 123 -13.23 6.53 -0.48
CA MET A 123 -13.90 5.85 0.64
C MET A 123 -14.76 4.67 0.17
N GLU A 124 -15.43 4.77 -1.00
CA GLU A 124 -16.14 3.64 -1.62
C GLU A 124 -15.16 2.50 -1.99
N GLN A 125 -13.96 2.85 -2.48
CA GLN A 125 -12.94 1.86 -2.77
C GLN A 125 -12.33 1.25 -1.51
N GLU A 126 -12.25 1.98 -0.40
CA GLU A 126 -11.85 1.44 0.90
C GLU A 126 -12.82 0.34 1.34
N GLU A 127 -14.13 0.59 1.33
CA GLU A 127 -15.13 -0.44 1.66
C GLU A 127 -15.02 -1.64 0.72
N THR A 128 -14.82 -1.39 -0.56
CA THR A 128 -14.64 -2.44 -1.58
C THR A 128 -13.42 -3.33 -1.26
N ILE A 129 -12.26 -2.76 -0.91
CA ILE A 129 -11.06 -3.56 -0.62
C ILE A 129 -11.20 -4.35 0.68
N HIS A 130 -11.94 -3.85 1.67
CA HIS A 130 -12.29 -4.57 2.90
C HIS A 130 -13.13 -5.82 2.60
N ILE A 131 -14.18 -5.66 1.78
CA ILE A 131 -15.02 -6.79 1.37
C ILE A 131 -14.18 -7.81 0.57
N MET A 132 -13.32 -7.35 -0.32
CA MET A 132 -12.43 -8.24 -1.09
C MET A 132 -11.46 -8.99 -0.18
N GLN A 133 -10.88 -8.34 0.82
CA GLN A 133 -10.01 -8.98 1.81
C GLN A 133 -10.73 -10.13 2.50
N SER A 134 -11.92 -9.89 3.05
CA SER A 134 -12.70 -10.90 3.76
C SER A 134 -13.03 -12.11 2.85
N LYS A 135 -13.44 -11.84 1.59
CA LYS A 135 -13.72 -12.90 0.61
C LYS A 135 -12.47 -13.69 0.20
N ALA A 136 -11.31 -13.04 0.12
CA ALA A 136 -10.05 -13.70 -0.22
C ALA A 136 -9.55 -14.56 0.96
N ILE A 137 -9.63 -14.05 2.19
CA ILE A 137 -9.27 -14.79 3.40
C ILE A 137 -10.12 -16.05 3.55
N ASN A 138 -11.45 -15.94 3.37
CA ASN A 138 -12.34 -17.10 3.45
C ASN A 138 -12.01 -18.16 2.40
N LEU A 139 -11.69 -17.75 1.16
CA LEU A 139 -11.28 -18.67 0.11
C LEU A 139 -10.01 -19.43 0.47
N ILE A 140 -8.96 -18.74 0.89
CA ILE A 140 -7.69 -19.41 1.22
C ILE A 140 -7.79 -20.24 2.49
N ALA A 141 -8.64 -19.86 3.47
CA ALA A 141 -8.92 -20.68 4.64
C ALA A 141 -9.59 -22.03 4.25
N THR A 142 -10.54 -22.00 3.31
CA THR A 142 -11.14 -23.23 2.77
C THR A 142 -10.10 -24.07 2.04
N GLN A 143 -9.31 -23.47 1.16
CA GLN A 143 -8.26 -24.20 0.44
C GLN A 143 -7.20 -24.78 1.38
N MET A 144 -6.86 -24.06 2.46
CA MET A 144 -5.93 -24.56 3.47
C MET A 144 -6.45 -25.83 4.16
N ALA A 145 -7.75 -25.88 4.46
CA ALA A 145 -8.38 -27.05 5.06
C ALA A 145 -8.44 -28.27 4.12
N GLU A 146 -8.55 -28.03 2.82
CA GLU A 146 -8.65 -29.07 1.77
C GLU A 146 -7.29 -29.46 1.16
N SER A 147 -6.21 -28.75 1.51
CA SER A 147 -4.89 -28.92 0.92
C SER A 147 -4.26 -30.27 1.24
N THR A 148 -3.65 -30.88 0.24
CA THR A 148 -2.86 -32.13 0.31
C THR A 148 -1.35 -31.87 0.45
N PHE A 149 -0.91 -30.61 0.54
CA PHE A 149 0.49 -30.28 0.80
C PHE A 149 0.98 -30.87 2.12
N ASP A 150 2.27 -31.14 2.23
CA ASP A 150 2.84 -31.44 3.53
C ASP A 150 2.68 -30.24 4.50
N GLU A 151 2.86 -30.51 5.80
CA GLU A 151 2.55 -29.50 6.82
C GLU A 151 3.39 -28.23 6.68
N LYS A 152 4.65 -28.33 6.32
CA LYS A 152 5.58 -27.20 6.17
C LYS A 152 5.29 -26.40 4.91
N GLU A 153 5.12 -27.06 3.77
CA GLU A 153 4.81 -26.42 2.48
C GLU A 153 3.45 -25.71 2.55
N ARG A 154 2.44 -26.39 3.12
CA ARG A 154 1.11 -25.82 3.34
C ARG A 154 1.18 -24.56 4.18
N SER A 155 1.89 -24.59 5.30
CA SER A 155 2.02 -23.45 6.20
C SER A 155 2.66 -22.26 5.49
N ASN A 156 3.77 -22.46 4.80
CA ASN A 156 4.47 -21.39 4.09
C ASN A 156 3.59 -20.77 2.99
N TYR A 157 3.00 -21.58 2.13
CA TYR A 157 2.15 -21.11 1.02
C TYR A 157 1.00 -20.22 1.52
N PHE A 158 0.24 -20.69 2.52
CA PHE A 158 -0.91 -19.93 3.01
C PHE A 158 -0.48 -18.69 3.80
N ILE A 159 0.60 -18.72 4.56
CA ILE A 159 1.17 -17.54 5.23
C ILE A 159 1.51 -16.46 4.19
N TYR A 160 2.15 -16.81 3.08
CA TYR A 160 2.48 -15.86 2.03
C TYR A 160 1.24 -15.30 1.34
N LEU A 161 0.22 -16.11 1.06
CA LEU A 161 -1.06 -15.62 0.52
C LEU A 161 -1.75 -14.63 1.47
N PHE A 162 -1.77 -14.92 2.77
CA PHE A 162 -2.29 -13.97 3.77
C PHE A 162 -1.52 -12.65 3.79
N ARG A 163 -0.19 -12.71 3.66
CA ARG A 163 0.66 -11.52 3.58
C ARG A 163 0.36 -10.68 2.33
N LEU A 164 0.15 -11.30 1.16
CA LEU A 164 -0.23 -10.60 -0.07
C LEU A 164 -1.57 -9.88 0.08
N ILE A 165 -2.59 -10.57 0.59
CA ILE A 165 -3.90 -9.97 0.83
C ILE A 165 -3.78 -8.80 1.80
N LYS A 166 -3.04 -8.98 2.90
CA LYS A 166 -2.82 -7.93 3.89
C LYS A 166 -2.07 -6.74 3.30
N ALA A 167 -1.07 -6.96 2.43
CA ALA A 167 -0.31 -5.89 1.81
C ALA A 167 -1.21 -4.97 0.96
N PHE A 168 -2.05 -5.52 0.08
CA PHE A 168 -2.98 -4.71 -0.71
C PHE A 168 -3.98 -3.93 0.15
N LYS A 169 -4.50 -4.56 1.21
CA LYS A 169 -5.40 -3.87 2.14
C LYS A 169 -4.70 -2.71 2.83
N ARG A 170 -3.46 -2.91 3.29
CA ARG A 170 -2.68 -1.88 3.97
C ARG A 170 -2.31 -0.72 3.06
N ILE A 171 -2.01 -1.00 1.79
CA ILE A 171 -1.82 0.05 0.78
C ILE A 171 -3.10 0.89 0.63
N GLY A 172 -4.27 0.26 0.64
CA GLY A 172 -5.55 0.97 0.65
C GLY A 172 -5.72 1.87 1.88
N ASP A 173 -5.44 1.36 3.09
CA ASP A 173 -5.52 2.13 4.33
C ASP A 173 -4.62 3.38 4.29
N ILE A 174 -3.37 3.21 3.87
CA ILE A 174 -2.41 4.30 3.74
C ILE A 174 -2.89 5.34 2.72
N SER A 175 -3.50 4.90 1.61
CA SER A 175 -4.07 5.82 0.62
C SER A 175 -5.20 6.68 1.21
N VAL A 176 -5.96 6.17 2.19
CA VAL A 176 -6.95 6.94 2.93
C VAL A 176 -6.27 7.97 3.84
N GLU A 177 -5.19 7.58 4.55
CA GLU A 177 -4.39 8.49 5.36
C GLU A 177 -3.83 9.65 4.49
N MET A 178 -3.27 9.32 3.32
CA MET A 178 -2.81 10.32 2.35
C MET A 178 -3.92 11.25 1.85
N MET A 179 -5.13 10.75 1.64
CA MET A 179 -6.28 11.58 1.26
C MET A 179 -6.64 12.58 2.37
N ASP A 180 -6.62 12.14 3.62
CA ASP A 180 -6.88 13.03 4.76
C ASP A 180 -5.80 14.11 4.88
N VAL A 181 -4.53 13.79 4.61
CA VAL A 181 -3.46 14.80 4.51
C VAL A 181 -3.72 15.79 3.36
N ALA A 182 -4.19 15.31 2.21
CA ALA A 182 -4.50 16.17 1.07
C ALA A 182 -5.64 17.16 1.39
N VAL A 183 -6.69 16.70 2.07
CA VAL A 183 -7.80 17.56 2.53
C VAL A 183 -7.32 18.59 3.54
N GLU A 184 -6.50 18.19 4.51
CA GLU A 184 -5.92 19.16 5.47
C GLU A 184 -5.05 20.20 4.75
N PHE A 185 -4.25 19.77 3.77
CA PHE A 185 -3.32 20.64 3.04
C PHE A 185 -4.02 21.69 2.18
N HIS A 186 -5.13 21.33 1.50
CA HIS A 186 -5.83 22.21 0.57
C HIS A 186 -7.01 22.94 1.19
N ASP A 187 -7.79 22.26 2.03
CA ASP A 187 -9.05 22.77 2.56
C ASP A 187 -8.92 23.31 3.98
N ASN A 188 -7.74 23.15 4.62
CA ASN A 188 -7.47 23.50 6.02
C ASN A 188 -8.45 22.83 7.00
N ILE A 189 -8.98 21.66 6.65
CA ILE A 189 -9.87 20.87 7.50
C ILE A 189 -9.02 19.93 8.33
N PRO A 190 -8.98 20.06 9.68
CA PRO A 190 -8.22 19.16 10.54
C PRO A 190 -8.67 17.71 10.38
N ARG A 191 -7.69 16.78 10.44
CA ARG A 191 -7.97 15.35 10.40
C ARG A 191 -8.80 14.89 11.60
N PRO A 192 -9.62 13.84 11.44
CA PRO A 192 -10.33 13.23 12.55
C PRO A 192 -9.36 12.78 13.65
N THR A 193 -9.59 13.24 14.89
CA THR A 193 -8.75 12.89 16.06
C THR A 193 -9.00 11.49 16.59
N THR A 194 -10.09 10.84 16.18
CA THR A 194 -10.42 9.46 16.57
C THR A 194 -9.70 8.48 15.65
N PRO A 195 -8.95 7.50 16.22
CA PRO A 195 -8.40 6.41 15.42
C PRO A 195 -9.55 5.75 14.65
N ARG A 196 -9.38 5.57 13.34
CA ARG A 196 -10.31 4.73 12.57
C ARG A 196 -10.26 3.35 13.17
N THR A 197 -11.34 2.96 13.84
CA THR A 197 -11.48 1.57 14.30
C THR A 197 -11.51 0.70 13.06
N PHE A 198 -10.44 -0.02 12.85
CA PHE A 198 -10.36 -1.07 11.83
C PHE A 198 -11.43 -2.13 12.17
N ARG A 199 -12.58 -2.03 11.50
CA ARG A 199 -13.64 -3.04 11.54
C ARG A 199 -13.30 -4.21 10.64
#